data_4d8bf4c18dae268801f5d7f982bd5824
#
_entry.id   4d8bf4c18dae268801f5d7f982bd5824
#
_cell.length_a   1.000
_cell.length_b   1.000
_cell.length_c   1.000
_cell.angle_alpha   90.00
_cell.angle_beta   90.00
_cell.angle_gamma   90.00
#
_symmetry.space_group_name_H-M   'P 1'
#
loop_
_entity.id
_entity.type
_entity.pdbx_description
1 polymer ?
#
loop_
_entity_poly.entity_id
_entity_poly.type
_entity_poly.pdbx_seq_one_letter_code
_entity_poly.pdbx_strand_id
1 'polypeptide(L)'
;MKATEILQKDIAFAYPEIHAARLNAFFTFVKSGLRDQRLSVTYLGRGLKNDSGTEKKHDIKRADRLIGNPHLHNERLCFYELMTESLVGRNRHPFIIVDWSPINGNEIFQVLRASIPMGGRALTLYEKVYPESELNAEHAHQDLLNNLAKCLPADCQPIILSDAIFKTPWFKAIERKGWYWVGRVRGNVYLSADKDTWQSCKQWFNKATSKAKKLGDIFYSKATQFQCQAVLYQGANQGRVKKKKRGGKSLCTTNKYQQQKAKEPWLLIYNLPGTLRVTAKKVVTIYRKRMQIEESFRDTKNSKLGLSLEYANSRSAQRYDNLLLVAAMILF
;
A
#
# COMPACT_ATOMS: atom_id res chain seq x y z
N MET A 1 6.99 25.63 2.04
CA MET A 1 6.51 25.81 3.43
C MET A 1 5.06 26.28 3.49
N LYS A 2 4.57 27.08 2.56
CA LYS A 2 3.13 27.48 2.53
C LYS A 2 2.15 26.28 2.52
N ALA A 3 2.46 25.20 1.79
CA ALA A 3 1.59 24.00 1.74
C ALA A 3 1.38 23.37 3.12
N THR A 4 2.43 23.21 3.93
CA THR A 4 2.31 22.64 5.28
C THR A 4 1.51 23.53 6.24
N GLU A 5 1.51 24.84 6.01
CA GLU A 5 0.72 25.77 6.81
C GLU A 5 -0.78 25.73 6.43
N ILE A 6 -1.05 25.55 5.15
CA ILE A 6 -2.43 25.35 4.65
C ILE A 6 -2.98 24.05 5.24
N LEU A 7 -2.28 22.93 5.06
CA LEU A 7 -2.70 21.63 5.60
C LEU A 7 -2.90 21.66 7.12
N GLN A 8 -2.02 22.36 7.85
CA GLN A 8 -2.18 22.51 9.29
C GLN A 8 -3.46 23.25 9.67
N LYS A 9 -3.81 24.31 8.92
CA LYS A 9 -5.05 25.06 9.13
C LYS A 9 -6.29 24.24 8.76
N ASP A 10 -6.21 23.50 7.65
CA ASP A 10 -7.30 22.64 7.20
C ASP A 10 -7.61 21.55 8.22
N ILE A 11 -6.56 20.90 8.79
CA ILE A 11 -6.73 19.91 9.84
C ILE A 11 -7.26 20.53 11.12
N ALA A 12 -6.75 21.71 11.53
CA ALA A 12 -7.23 22.41 12.72
C ALA A 12 -8.72 22.81 12.60
N PHE A 13 -9.14 23.16 11.40
CA PHE A 13 -10.53 23.51 11.10
C PHE A 13 -11.45 22.28 11.07
N ALA A 14 -11.02 21.20 10.38
CA ALA A 14 -11.82 19.99 10.24
C ALA A 14 -11.91 19.17 11.54
N TYR A 15 -10.87 19.21 12.38
CA TYR A 15 -10.74 18.40 13.59
C TYR A 15 -10.32 19.27 14.79
N PRO A 16 -11.21 20.13 15.30
CA PRO A 16 -10.92 21.08 16.40
C PRO A 16 -10.60 20.37 17.73
N GLU A 17 -10.93 19.08 17.87
CA GLU A 17 -10.59 18.24 19.01
C GLU A 17 -9.10 17.88 19.10
N ILE A 18 -8.34 18.00 18.01
CA ILE A 18 -6.89 17.77 18.01
C ILE A 18 -6.21 18.91 18.75
N HIS A 19 -5.55 18.60 19.86
CA HIS A 19 -4.89 19.60 20.68
C HIS A 19 -3.85 20.43 19.90
N ALA A 20 -4.00 21.77 19.90
CA ALA A 20 -3.19 22.69 19.07
C ALA A 20 -1.66 22.48 19.25
N ALA A 21 -1.17 22.26 20.48
CA ALA A 21 0.26 22.05 20.72
C ALA A 21 0.75 20.73 20.07
N ARG A 22 -0.09 19.68 20.02
CA ARG A 22 0.26 18.42 19.37
C ARG A 22 0.27 18.58 17.84
N LEU A 23 -0.71 19.27 17.29
CA LEU A 23 -0.78 19.59 15.86
C LEU A 23 0.42 20.43 15.43
N ASN A 24 0.76 21.47 16.19
CA ASN A 24 1.95 22.29 15.95
C ASN A 24 3.25 21.46 16.01
N ALA A 25 3.39 20.59 17.00
CA ALA A 25 4.54 19.70 17.10
C ALA A 25 4.60 18.75 15.89
N PHE A 26 3.49 18.17 15.47
CA PHE A 26 3.42 17.28 14.31
C PHE A 26 3.91 17.98 13.03
N PHE A 27 3.35 19.14 12.70
CA PHE A 27 3.77 19.89 11.51
C PHE A 27 5.20 20.45 11.61
N THR A 28 5.70 20.71 12.81
CA THR A 28 7.12 21.05 13.02
C THR A 28 8.01 19.90 12.54
N PHE A 29 7.68 18.64 12.86
CA PHE A 29 8.47 17.48 12.44
C PHE A 29 8.17 17.06 10.98
N VAL A 30 7.01 17.33 10.43
CA VAL A 30 6.77 17.23 8.97
C VAL A 30 7.69 18.20 8.21
N LYS A 31 7.79 19.45 8.63
CA LYS A 31 8.73 20.45 8.05
C LYS A 31 10.19 20.01 8.18
N SER A 32 10.58 19.43 9.33
CA SER A 32 11.91 18.86 9.53
C SER A 32 12.19 17.71 8.56
N GLY A 33 11.23 16.78 8.41
CA GLY A 33 11.35 15.64 7.49
C GLY A 33 11.42 16.06 6.02
N LEU A 34 10.71 17.12 5.61
CA LEU A 34 10.82 17.71 4.27
C LEU A 34 12.22 18.27 3.98
N ARG A 35 12.89 18.84 4.97
CA ARG A 35 14.24 19.39 4.82
C ARG A 35 15.32 18.32 4.71
N ASP A 36 15.30 17.35 5.64
CA ASP A 36 16.38 16.37 5.80
C ASP A 36 16.11 15.05 5.08
N GLN A 37 14.88 14.81 4.59
CA GLN A 37 14.44 13.61 3.88
C GLN A 37 14.79 12.30 4.61
N ARG A 38 14.70 12.29 5.96
CA ARG A 38 15.03 11.13 6.80
C ARG A 38 14.05 10.97 7.96
N LEU A 39 13.44 9.79 8.05
CA LEU A 39 12.38 9.44 9.02
C LEU A 39 12.89 8.66 10.23
N SER A 40 13.96 9.08 10.86
CA SER A 40 14.27 8.58 12.20
C SER A 40 14.08 9.69 13.24
N VAL A 41 13.75 9.29 14.49
CA VAL A 41 13.59 10.24 15.61
C VAL A 41 14.79 11.19 15.72
N THR A 42 16.01 10.65 15.58
CA THR A 42 17.24 11.44 15.65
C THR A 42 17.31 12.47 14.53
N TYR A 43 16.99 12.09 13.29
CA TYR A 43 17.06 13.01 12.15
C TYR A 43 15.93 14.03 12.18
N LEU A 44 14.72 13.62 12.55
CA LEU A 44 13.60 14.55 12.73
C LEU A 44 13.94 15.63 13.78
N GLY A 45 14.56 15.26 14.91
CA GLY A 45 15.01 16.23 15.91
C GLY A 45 16.14 17.12 15.40
N ARG A 46 17.16 16.55 14.76
CA ARG A 46 18.31 17.31 14.22
C ARG A 46 17.93 18.26 13.09
N GLY A 47 16.91 17.92 12.30
CA GLY A 47 16.40 18.73 11.18
C GLY A 47 15.71 20.02 11.59
N LEU A 48 15.39 20.21 12.88
CA LEU A 48 14.92 21.51 13.38
C LEU A 48 15.99 22.60 13.32
N LYS A 49 17.28 22.19 13.28
CA LYS A 49 18.45 23.10 13.24
C LYS A 49 18.31 24.21 14.29
N ASN A 50 18.47 25.45 13.95
CA ASN A 50 18.39 26.56 14.88
C ASN A 50 16.96 27.13 15.05
N ASP A 51 15.97 26.55 14.40
CA ASP A 51 14.58 27.05 14.43
C ASP A 51 13.94 26.94 15.83
N SER A 52 14.43 26.03 16.68
CA SER A 52 13.85 25.80 18.01
C SER A 52 14.47 26.65 19.12
N GLY A 53 15.63 27.24 18.89
CA GLY A 53 16.41 27.92 19.94
C GLY A 53 16.88 27.00 21.07
N THR A 54 16.73 25.67 20.94
CA THR A 54 17.04 24.67 21.94
C THR A 54 18.23 23.79 21.51
N GLU A 55 18.90 23.13 22.49
CA GLU A 55 19.96 22.19 22.19
C GLU A 55 19.40 20.95 21.41
N LYS A 56 20.19 20.44 20.47
CA LYS A 56 19.82 19.28 19.60
C LYS A 56 19.30 18.07 20.39
N LYS A 57 19.83 17.82 21.61
CA LYS A 57 19.33 16.71 22.45
C LYS A 57 17.87 16.90 22.89
N HIS A 58 17.45 18.14 23.13
CA HIS A 58 16.05 18.46 23.50
C HIS A 58 15.12 18.30 22.30
N ASP A 59 15.53 18.68 21.11
CA ASP A 59 14.77 18.49 19.88
C ASP A 59 14.60 17.01 19.53
N ILE A 60 15.62 16.18 19.74
CA ILE A 60 15.51 14.71 19.57
C ILE A 60 14.51 14.15 20.60
N LYS A 61 14.55 14.59 21.87
CA LYS A 61 13.58 14.18 22.89
C LYS A 61 12.16 14.65 22.56
N ARG A 62 11.98 15.81 21.93
CA ARG A 62 10.67 16.29 21.45
C ARG A 62 10.14 15.39 20.33
N ALA A 63 10.99 15.03 19.35
CA ALA A 63 10.64 14.10 18.30
C ALA A 63 10.26 12.73 18.88
N ASP A 64 11.04 12.22 19.83
CA ASP A 64 10.78 10.93 20.49
C ASP A 64 9.45 10.92 21.23
N ARG A 65 9.12 11.98 21.97
CA ARG A 65 7.82 12.13 22.64
C ARG A 65 6.66 12.22 21.65
N LEU A 66 6.81 12.92 20.53
CA LEU A 66 5.76 12.98 19.51
C LEU A 66 5.51 11.61 18.88
N ILE A 67 6.58 10.93 18.47
CA ILE A 67 6.46 9.61 17.82
C ILE A 67 5.93 8.54 18.79
N GLY A 68 6.18 8.67 20.08
CA GLY A 68 5.62 7.81 21.13
C GLY A 68 4.25 8.25 21.66
N ASN A 69 3.64 9.31 21.13
CA ASN A 69 2.43 9.90 21.69
C ASN A 69 1.19 9.06 21.36
N PRO A 70 0.46 8.51 22.36
CA PRO A 70 -0.74 7.70 22.12
C PRO A 70 -1.92 8.51 21.58
N HIS A 71 -2.03 9.79 21.93
CA HIS A 71 -3.09 10.65 21.38
C HIS A 71 -2.88 10.87 19.88
N LEU A 72 -1.64 11.16 19.43
CA LEU A 72 -1.35 11.26 18.00
C LEU A 72 -1.69 9.95 17.27
N HIS A 73 -1.38 8.81 17.90
CA HIS A 73 -1.72 7.51 17.31
C HIS A 73 -3.23 7.34 17.12
N ASN A 74 -4.05 7.74 18.09
CA ASN A 74 -5.50 7.65 18.00
C ASN A 74 -6.09 8.65 16.99
N GLU A 75 -5.47 9.80 16.82
CA GLU A 75 -5.88 10.86 15.89
C GLU A 75 -5.45 10.62 14.43
N ARG A 76 -4.62 9.62 14.15
CA ARG A 76 -4.08 9.37 12.80
C ARG A 76 -5.15 9.30 11.72
N LEU A 77 -6.32 8.74 12.05
CA LEU A 77 -7.40 8.58 11.09
C LEU A 77 -7.86 9.93 10.52
N CYS A 78 -7.94 10.96 11.35
CA CYS A 78 -8.33 12.31 10.93
C CYS A 78 -7.42 12.88 9.83
N PHE A 79 -6.11 12.64 9.98
CA PHE A 79 -5.14 13.06 8.96
C PHE A 79 -5.29 12.29 7.64
N TYR A 80 -5.48 10.96 7.72
CA TYR A 80 -5.70 10.13 6.53
C TYR A 80 -7.02 10.45 5.84
N GLU A 81 -8.08 10.77 6.59
CA GLU A 81 -9.39 11.16 6.09
C GLU A 81 -9.29 12.43 5.23
N LEU A 82 -8.68 13.49 5.77
CA LEU A 82 -8.49 14.75 5.02
C LEU A 82 -7.65 14.56 3.75
N MET A 83 -6.52 13.80 3.84
CA MET A 83 -5.71 13.49 2.67
C MET A 83 -6.49 12.69 1.63
N THR A 84 -7.25 11.68 2.08
CA THR A 84 -8.03 10.81 1.19
C THR A 84 -9.14 11.58 0.49
N GLU A 85 -9.86 12.44 1.20
CA GLU A 85 -10.88 13.31 0.62
C GLU A 85 -10.30 14.17 -0.50
N SER A 86 -9.14 14.80 -0.25
CA SER A 86 -8.45 15.62 -1.25
C SER A 86 -7.99 14.81 -2.47
N LEU A 87 -7.51 13.57 -2.28
CA LEU A 87 -6.97 12.73 -3.36
C LEU A 87 -8.06 12.01 -4.17
N VAL A 88 -9.13 11.59 -3.53
CA VAL A 88 -10.24 10.86 -4.16
C VAL A 88 -11.24 11.84 -4.80
N GLY A 89 -11.52 12.95 -4.12
CA GLY A 89 -12.44 13.96 -4.57
C GLY A 89 -13.82 13.38 -4.89
N ARG A 90 -14.36 13.70 -6.07
CA ARG A 90 -15.68 13.21 -6.54
C ARG A 90 -15.62 11.88 -7.30
N ASN A 91 -14.49 11.19 -7.31
CA ASN A 91 -14.37 9.92 -8.03
C ASN A 91 -15.09 8.79 -7.28
N ARG A 92 -16.19 8.30 -7.83
CA ARG A 92 -16.98 7.22 -7.21
C ARG A 92 -16.30 5.85 -7.26
N HIS A 93 -15.41 5.62 -8.23
CA HIS A 93 -14.72 4.34 -8.43
C HIS A 93 -13.21 4.52 -8.55
N PRO A 94 -12.53 5.07 -7.51
CA PRO A 94 -11.08 5.20 -7.54
C PRO A 94 -10.41 3.82 -7.52
N PHE A 95 -9.29 3.71 -8.23
CA PHE A 95 -8.43 2.53 -8.07
C PHE A 95 -7.63 2.68 -6.79
N ILE A 96 -7.72 1.71 -5.90
CA ILE A 96 -6.95 1.68 -4.65
C ILE A 96 -6.08 0.43 -4.63
N ILE A 97 -4.79 0.61 -4.50
CA ILE A 97 -3.83 -0.48 -4.43
C ILE A 97 -3.63 -0.85 -2.97
N VAL A 98 -3.73 -2.14 -2.65
CA VAL A 98 -3.44 -2.65 -1.30
C VAL A 98 -2.31 -3.66 -1.38
N ASP A 99 -1.29 -3.47 -0.53
CA ASP A 99 -0.16 -4.39 -0.47
C ASP A 99 0.50 -4.38 0.91
N TRP A 100 1.16 -5.51 1.24
CA TRP A 100 2.00 -5.68 2.41
C TRP A 100 3.46 -5.37 2.08
N SER A 101 4.19 -4.81 3.05
CA SER A 101 5.62 -4.62 2.90
C SER A 101 6.34 -4.62 4.25
N PRO A 102 7.48 -5.35 4.42
CA PRO A 102 8.28 -5.25 5.63
C PRO A 102 8.78 -3.82 5.81
N ILE A 103 8.85 -3.33 7.05
CA ILE A 103 9.33 -1.96 7.32
C ILE A 103 10.84 -1.85 7.14
N ASN A 104 11.58 -2.84 7.66
CA ASN A 104 13.03 -2.90 7.61
C ASN A 104 13.52 -4.34 7.33
N GLY A 105 14.83 -4.51 7.27
CA GLY A 105 15.44 -5.81 6.89
C GLY A 105 15.33 -6.93 7.92
N ASN A 106 14.92 -6.64 9.17
CA ASN A 106 14.67 -7.67 10.19
C ASN A 106 13.24 -8.27 10.11
N GLU A 107 12.37 -7.66 9.29
CA GLU A 107 11.01 -8.12 8.97
C GLU A 107 10.06 -8.31 10.19
N ILE A 108 10.43 -7.84 11.40
CA ILE A 108 9.62 -7.96 12.62
C ILE A 108 8.27 -7.26 12.47
N PHE A 109 8.24 -6.15 11.73
CA PHE A 109 7.03 -5.38 11.46
C PHE A 109 6.74 -5.28 9.96
N GLN A 110 5.46 -5.45 9.64
CA GLN A 110 4.92 -5.34 8.30
C GLN A 110 3.94 -4.15 8.24
N VAL A 111 3.97 -3.37 7.18
CA VAL A 111 2.96 -2.35 6.92
C VAL A 111 1.97 -2.87 5.88
N LEU A 112 0.68 -2.79 6.19
CA LEU A 112 -0.41 -2.95 5.23
C LEU A 112 -0.86 -1.55 4.82
N ARG A 113 -0.76 -1.25 3.53
CA ARG A 113 -1.00 0.08 2.96
C ARG A 113 -2.07 0.04 1.88
N ALA A 114 -3.01 0.99 1.94
CA ALA A 114 -3.93 1.34 0.86
C ALA A 114 -3.46 2.65 0.23
N SER A 115 -3.32 2.69 -1.09
CA SER A 115 -2.79 3.85 -1.83
C SER A 115 -3.55 4.09 -3.14
N ILE A 116 -3.62 5.35 -3.56
CA ILE A 116 -4.16 5.73 -4.86
C ILE A 116 -3.03 5.89 -5.90
N PRO A 117 -3.14 5.29 -7.11
CA PRO A 117 -2.12 5.44 -8.15
C PRO A 117 -2.16 6.83 -8.77
N MET A 118 -0.98 7.49 -8.82
CA MET A 118 -0.81 8.87 -9.30
C MET A 118 0.35 8.97 -10.29
N GLY A 119 0.12 8.59 -11.56
CA GLY A 119 1.07 8.83 -12.65
C GLY A 119 2.47 8.23 -12.48
N GLY A 120 2.58 6.97 -12.03
CA GLY A 120 3.86 6.26 -11.82
C GLY A 120 4.26 6.14 -10.35
N ARG A 121 3.61 6.85 -9.45
CA ARG A 121 3.72 6.75 -8.00
C ARG A 121 2.36 6.36 -7.40
N ALA A 122 2.34 6.07 -6.10
CA ALA A 122 1.09 5.94 -5.37
C ALA A 122 1.17 6.75 -4.07
N LEU A 123 0.09 7.46 -3.75
CA LEU A 123 -0.03 8.21 -2.52
C LEU A 123 -0.85 7.42 -1.50
N THR A 124 -0.45 7.46 -0.24
CA THR A 124 -1.08 6.72 0.84
C THR A 124 -2.44 7.32 1.18
N LEU A 125 -3.48 6.47 1.23
CA LEU A 125 -4.81 6.83 1.73
C LEU A 125 -4.98 6.40 3.19
N TYR A 126 -4.52 5.20 3.53
CA TYR A 126 -4.47 4.68 4.89
C TYR A 126 -3.42 3.57 5.00
N GLU A 127 -2.77 3.49 6.15
CA GLU A 127 -1.84 2.40 6.43
C GLU A 127 -1.74 2.09 7.92
N LYS A 128 -1.38 0.86 8.24
CA LYS A 128 -1.16 0.42 9.61
C LYS A 128 -0.09 -0.65 9.68
N VAL A 129 0.65 -0.63 10.78
CA VAL A 129 1.75 -1.54 11.06
C VAL A 129 1.28 -2.68 11.94
N TYR A 130 1.70 -3.89 11.59
CA TYR A 130 1.41 -5.13 12.31
C TYR A 130 2.70 -5.90 12.58
N PRO A 131 2.75 -6.72 13.64
CA PRO A 131 3.81 -7.72 13.79
C PRO A 131 3.84 -8.68 12.58
N GLU A 132 5.00 -9.24 12.27
CA GLU A 132 5.14 -10.21 11.18
C GLU A 132 4.21 -11.43 11.37
N SER A 133 3.98 -11.86 12.61
CA SER A 133 3.05 -12.94 12.94
C SER A 133 1.60 -12.69 12.50
N GLU A 134 1.23 -11.43 12.23
CA GLU A 134 -0.10 -11.04 11.75
C GLU A 134 -0.13 -10.81 10.23
N LEU A 135 0.96 -11.11 9.52
CA LEU A 135 1.00 -11.03 8.07
C LEU A 135 -0.11 -11.88 7.43
N ASN A 136 -0.96 -11.25 6.64
CA ASN A 136 -2.16 -11.85 6.04
C ASN A 136 -3.26 -12.29 7.01
N ALA A 137 -3.23 -11.88 8.25
CA ALA A 137 -4.30 -12.16 9.19
C ALA A 137 -5.62 -11.50 8.76
N GLU A 138 -6.72 -12.20 8.92
CA GLU A 138 -8.04 -11.72 8.49
C GLU A 138 -8.45 -10.45 9.25
N HIS A 139 -8.16 -10.36 10.54
CA HIS A 139 -8.45 -9.18 11.36
C HIS A 139 -7.67 -7.94 10.86
N ALA A 140 -6.42 -8.09 10.41
CA ALA A 140 -5.64 -6.98 9.85
C ALA A 140 -6.26 -6.46 8.54
N HIS A 141 -6.73 -7.38 7.70
CA HIS A 141 -7.46 -7.03 6.49
C HIS A 141 -8.78 -6.32 6.77
N GLN A 142 -9.57 -6.81 7.74
CA GLN A 142 -10.83 -6.19 8.15
C GLN A 142 -10.60 -4.79 8.73
N ASP A 143 -9.58 -4.64 9.58
CA ASP A 143 -9.22 -3.37 10.19
C ASP A 143 -8.82 -2.33 9.11
N LEU A 144 -7.97 -2.71 8.14
CA LEU A 144 -7.65 -1.83 7.01
C LEU A 144 -8.90 -1.40 6.25
N LEU A 145 -9.76 -2.34 5.86
CA LEU A 145 -10.97 -2.04 5.07
C LEU A 145 -11.95 -1.16 5.85
N ASN A 146 -12.07 -1.37 7.16
CA ASN A 146 -12.95 -0.57 8.01
C ASN A 146 -12.46 0.86 8.16
N ASN A 147 -11.16 1.06 8.38
CA ASN A 147 -10.60 2.40 8.49
C ASN A 147 -10.53 3.11 7.14
N LEU A 148 -10.20 2.39 6.06
CA LEU A 148 -10.26 2.96 4.72
C LEU A 148 -11.68 3.42 4.36
N ALA A 149 -12.72 2.68 4.78
CA ALA A 149 -14.12 3.07 4.56
C ALA A 149 -14.48 4.37 5.26
N LYS A 150 -13.89 4.66 6.43
CA LYS A 150 -14.08 5.93 7.14
C LYS A 150 -13.39 7.10 6.42
N CYS A 151 -12.25 6.84 5.80
CA CYS A 151 -11.52 7.87 5.04
C CYS A 151 -12.14 8.20 3.69
N LEU A 152 -12.93 7.30 3.11
CA LEU A 152 -13.53 7.47 1.78
C LEU A 152 -14.86 8.24 1.85
N PRO A 153 -15.20 9.04 0.81
CA PRO A 153 -16.54 9.63 0.69
C PRO A 153 -17.64 8.57 0.76
N ALA A 154 -18.78 8.92 1.36
CA ALA A 154 -19.87 7.98 1.68
C ALA A 154 -20.42 7.20 0.46
N ASP A 155 -20.44 7.80 -0.72
CA ASP A 155 -20.93 7.20 -1.97
C ASP A 155 -19.81 6.55 -2.80
N CYS A 156 -18.60 6.48 -2.26
CA CYS A 156 -17.43 5.93 -2.94
C CYS A 156 -17.43 4.40 -2.91
N GLN A 157 -17.32 3.80 -4.08
CA GLN A 157 -17.21 2.35 -4.29
C GLN A 157 -15.88 2.05 -5.00
N PRO A 158 -14.76 1.99 -4.29
CA PRO A 158 -13.45 1.82 -4.89
C PRO A 158 -13.29 0.49 -5.59
N ILE A 159 -12.32 0.43 -6.49
CA ILE A 159 -11.82 -0.80 -7.11
C ILE A 159 -10.49 -1.15 -6.46
N ILE A 160 -10.48 -2.16 -5.60
CA ILE A 160 -9.29 -2.59 -4.86
C ILE A 160 -8.40 -3.47 -5.74
N LEU A 161 -7.12 -3.11 -5.85
CA LEU A 161 -6.11 -3.85 -6.60
C LEU A 161 -5.16 -4.54 -5.61
N SER A 162 -5.10 -5.87 -5.63
CA SER A 162 -4.27 -6.64 -4.70
C SER A 162 -3.47 -7.73 -5.41
N ASP A 163 -2.35 -8.12 -4.82
CA ASP A 163 -1.49 -9.16 -5.37
C ASP A 163 -1.98 -10.58 -5.01
N ALA A 164 -1.16 -11.58 -5.31
CA ALA A 164 -1.53 -12.99 -5.13
C ALA A 164 -1.44 -13.48 -3.67
N ILE A 165 -1.00 -12.65 -2.73
CA ILE A 165 -0.98 -12.99 -1.31
C ILE A 165 -2.39 -12.98 -0.73
N PHE A 166 -3.26 -12.12 -1.24
CA PHE A 166 -4.65 -12.00 -0.84
C PHE A 166 -5.51 -13.14 -1.41
N LYS A 167 -6.39 -13.70 -0.58
CA LYS A 167 -7.18 -14.90 -0.88
C LYS A 167 -8.69 -14.63 -0.77
N THR A 168 -9.50 -15.68 -0.93
CA THR A 168 -10.97 -15.59 -0.90
C THR A 168 -11.55 -14.78 0.24
N PRO A 169 -11.09 -14.90 1.52
CA PRO A 169 -11.65 -14.08 2.60
C PRO A 169 -11.52 -12.58 2.35
N TRP A 170 -10.39 -12.14 1.76
CA TRP A 170 -10.16 -10.76 1.37
C TRP A 170 -11.18 -10.27 0.34
N PHE A 171 -11.38 -11.02 -0.75
CA PHE A 171 -12.33 -10.64 -1.80
C PHE A 171 -13.77 -10.57 -1.29
N LYS A 172 -14.16 -11.54 -0.46
CA LYS A 172 -15.47 -11.54 0.23
C LYS A 172 -15.65 -10.33 1.15
N ALA A 173 -14.58 -9.92 1.85
CA ALA A 173 -14.62 -8.76 2.73
C ALA A 173 -14.83 -7.46 1.96
N ILE A 174 -14.22 -7.32 0.78
CA ILE A 174 -14.41 -6.18 -0.12
C ILE A 174 -15.86 -6.17 -0.65
N GLU A 175 -16.39 -7.31 -1.10
CA GLU A 175 -17.76 -7.42 -1.62
C GLU A 175 -18.82 -7.08 -0.56
N ARG A 176 -18.62 -7.50 0.71
CA ARG A 176 -19.54 -7.12 1.81
C ARG A 176 -19.66 -5.60 2.01
N LYS A 177 -18.65 -4.82 1.56
CA LYS A 177 -18.70 -3.35 1.58
C LYS A 177 -19.33 -2.75 0.33
N GLY A 178 -19.79 -3.58 -0.64
CA GLY A 178 -20.27 -3.11 -1.93
C GLY A 178 -19.16 -2.56 -2.84
N TRP A 179 -17.91 -2.93 -2.59
CA TRP A 179 -16.75 -2.50 -3.35
C TRP A 179 -16.35 -3.52 -4.41
N TYR A 180 -15.54 -3.07 -5.37
CA TYR A 180 -15.03 -3.87 -6.47
C TYR A 180 -13.57 -4.23 -6.27
N TRP A 181 -13.10 -5.24 -7.02
CA TRP A 181 -11.72 -5.69 -6.89
C TRP A 181 -11.15 -6.31 -8.15
N VAL A 182 -9.81 -6.29 -8.26
CA VAL A 182 -9.01 -7.09 -9.20
C VAL A 182 -7.86 -7.69 -8.42
N GLY A 183 -7.74 -9.02 -8.46
CA GLY A 183 -6.70 -9.78 -7.79
C GLY A 183 -5.92 -10.66 -8.74
N ARG A 184 -4.69 -11.01 -8.38
CA ARG A 184 -3.86 -11.97 -9.12
C ARG A 184 -3.94 -13.34 -8.49
N VAL A 185 -3.98 -14.38 -9.31
CA VAL A 185 -3.88 -15.77 -8.85
C VAL A 185 -2.51 -16.33 -9.17
N ARG A 186 -1.88 -16.99 -8.19
CA ARG A 186 -0.57 -17.66 -8.29
C ARG A 186 -0.49 -18.88 -7.37
N GLY A 187 0.50 -19.72 -7.63
CA GLY A 187 0.85 -20.83 -6.75
C GLY A 187 -0.07 -22.04 -6.92
N ASN A 188 -0.28 -22.76 -5.83
CA ASN A 188 -1.02 -24.03 -5.82
C ASN A 188 -2.52 -23.78 -5.63
N VAL A 189 -3.13 -23.04 -6.57
CA VAL A 189 -4.56 -22.77 -6.57
C VAL A 189 -5.20 -23.45 -7.78
N TYR A 190 -6.38 -23.99 -7.58
CA TYR A 190 -7.18 -24.62 -8.62
C TYR A 190 -8.35 -23.71 -9.00
N LEU A 191 -8.65 -23.68 -10.29
CA LEU A 191 -9.78 -22.97 -10.87
C LEU A 191 -10.60 -23.92 -11.76
N SER A 192 -11.88 -23.66 -11.86
CA SER A 192 -12.79 -24.41 -12.71
C SER A 192 -13.75 -23.48 -13.44
N ALA A 193 -14.16 -23.85 -14.66
CA ALA A 193 -15.21 -23.17 -15.40
C ALA A 193 -16.62 -23.75 -15.11
N ASP A 194 -16.68 -25.02 -14.68
CA ASP A 194 -17.90 -25.82 -14.59
C ASP A 194 -18.16 -26.44 -13.19
N LYS A 195 -17.24 -26.26 -12.21
CA LYS A 195 -17.15 -26.89 -10.89
C LYS A 195 -16.71 -28.36 -10.90
N ASP A 196 -16.68 -29.01 -12.04
CA ASP A 196 -16.34 -30.43 -12.15
C ASP A 196 -14.87 -30.61 -12.52
N THR A 197 -14.40 -29.86 -13.50
CA THR A 197 -13.02 -29.92 -14.02
C THR A 197 -12.12 -28.88 -13.38
N TRP A 198 -11.36 -29.28 -12.38
CA TRP A 198 -10.45 -28.40 -11.65
C TRP A 198 -9.05 -28.43 -12.24
N GLN A 199 -8.55 -27.31 -12.74
CA GLN A 199 -7.23 -27.14 -13.32
C GLN A 199 -6.34 -26.27 -12.40
N SER A 200 -5.09 -26.66 -12.23
CA SER A 200 -4.12 -25.85 -11.48
C SER A 200 -3.81 -24.54 -12.19
N CYS A 201 -3.39 -23.54 -11.43
CA CYS A 201 -2.96 -22.25 -11.98
C CYS A 201 -1.91 -22.41 -13.10
N LYS A 202 -0.98 -23.39 -12.98
CA LYS A 202 0.03 -23.70 -14.00
C LYS A 202 -0.56 -24.19 -15.31
N GLN A 203 -1.60 -25.02 -15.25
CA GLN A 203 -2.29 -25.50 -16.46
C GLN A 203 -2.99 -24.35 -17.19
N TRP A 204 -3.56 -23.39 -16.46
CA TRP A 204 -4.09 -22.18 -17.05
C TRP A 204 -3.00 -21.32 -17.68
N PHE A 205 -1.83 -21.19 -17.06
CA PHE A 205 -0.70 -20.42 -17.62
C PHE A 205 -0.25 -20.92 -18.99
N ASN A 206 -0.31 -22.21 -19.25
CA ASN A 206 0.04 -22.79 -20.56
C ASN A 206 -0.85 -22.29 -21.71
N LYS A 207 -2.05 -21.76 -21.38
CA LYS A 207 -3.00 -21.20 -22.35
C LYS A 207 -2.84 -19.68 -22.55
N ALA A 208 -1.86 -19.05 -21.88
CA ALA A 208 -1.66 -17.61 -21.92
C ALA A 208 -0.99 -17.14 -23.22
N THR A 209 -1.43 -16.01 -23.73
CA THR A 209 -0.88 -15.37 -24.93
C THR A 209 -0.59 -13.89 -24.67
N SER A 210 0.12 -13.26 -25.60
CA SER A 210 0.39 -11.80 -25.55
C SER A 210 -0.86 -10.94 -25.73
N LYS A 211 -1.96 -11.51 -26.21
CA LYS A 211 -3.30 -10.88 -26.20
C LYS A 211 -4.02 -11.28 -24.94
N ALA A 212 -4.53 -10.31 -24.19
CA ALA A 212 -5.36 -10.60 -23.01
C ALA A 212 -6.64 -11.35 -23.42
N LYS A 213 -6.89 -12.52 -22.79
CA LYS A 213 -8.04 -13.38 -23.08
C LYS A 213 -9.01 -13.36 -21.90
N LYS A 214 -10.27 -13.04 -22.14
CA LYS A 214 -11.35 -13.20 -21.16
C LYS A 214 -11.68 -14.69 -21.06
N LEU A 215 -11.70 -15.23 -19.83
CA LEU A 215 -12.06 -16.63 -19.56
C LEU A 215 -13.54 -16.78 -19.19
N GLY A 216 -14.24 -15.66 -18.89
CA GLY A 216 -15.63 -15.66 -18.44
C GLY A 216 -15.73 -15.90 -16.93
N ASP A 217 -16.89 -16.44 -16.53
CA ASP A 217 -17.16 -16.81 -15.14
C ASP A 217 -16.38 -18.08 -14.79
N ILE A 218 -15.75 -18.05 -13.62
CA ILE A 218 -14.96 -19.16 -13.10
C ILE A 218 -15.19 -19.33 -11.61
N PHE A 219 -14.85 -20.51 -11.11
CA PHE A 219 -14.78 -20.82 -9.69
C PHE A 219 -13.32 -20.84 -9.25
N TYR A 220 -13.00 -19.97 -8.30
CA TYR A 220 -11.67 -19.83 -7.70
C TYR A 220 -11.59 -20.60 -6.39
N SER A 221 -10.55 -21.41 -6.22
CA SER A 221 -10.30 -22.28 -5.07
C SER A 221 -11.34 -23.44 -4.96
N LYS A 222 -10.83 -24.66 -5.06
CA LYS A 222 -11.66 -25.88 -4.94
C LYS A 222 -12.40 -25.96 -3.60
N ALA A 223 -11.78 -25.48 -2.52
CA ALA A 223 -12.38 -25.51 -1.18
C ALA A 223 -13.51 -24.49 -0.99
N THR A 224 -13.39 -23.30 -1.58
CA THR A 224 -14.37 -22.21 -1.37
C THR A 224 -15.32 -22.00 -2.54
N GLN A 225 -15.01 -22.56 -3.71
CA GLN A 225 -15.77 -22.44 -4.95
C GLN A 225 -16.26 -21.00 -5.23
N PHE A 226 -15.38 -20.03 -4.96
CA PHE A 226 -15.71 -18.62 -5.05
C PHE A 226 -15.90 -18.19 -6.50
N GLN A 227 -17.11 -17.79 -6.87
CA GLN A 227 -17.43 -17.38 -8.23
C GLN A 227 -16.90 -15.98 -8.52
N CYS A 228 -16.23 -15.82 -9.66
CA CYS A 228 -15.69 -14.54 -10.13
C CYS A 228 -15.43 -14.59 -11.64
N GLN A 229 -15.07 -13.46 -12.23
CA GLN A 229 -14.62 -13.41 -13.63
C GLN A 229 -13.10 -13.48 -13.71
N ALA A 230 -12.56 -13.99 -14.84
CA ALA A 230 -11.14 -14.11 -15.03
C ALA A 230 -10.63 -13.64 -16.40
N VAL A 231 -9.37 -13.19 -16.37
CA VAL A 231 -8.57 -12.81 -17.55
C VAL A 231 -7.20 -13.46 -17.46
N LEU A 232 -6.74 -14.00 -18.59
CA LEU A 232 -5.40 -14.57 -18.74
C LEU A 232 -4.57 -13.72 -19.70
N TYR A 233 -3.32 -13.42 -19.33
CA TYR A 233 -2.43 -12.57 -20.12
C TYR A 233 -0.96 -12.92 -19.89
N GLN A 234 -0.19 -13.00 -20.96
CA GLN A 234 1.28 -13.11 -20.91
C GLN A 234 1.90 -11.78 -21.32
N GLY A 235 2.44 -11.05 -20.35
CA GLY A 235 3.19 -9.83 -20.62
C GLY A 235 4.51 -10.10 -21.34
N ALA A 236 5.00 -9.13 -22.11
CA ALA A 236 6.34 -9.19 -22.66
C ALA A 236 7.38 -9.32 -21.54
N ASN A 237 8.37 -10.18 -21.76
CA ASN A 237 9.47 -10.35 -20.84
C ASN A 237 10.36 -9.10 -20.84
N GLN A 238 10.34 -8.32 -19.76
CA GLN A 238 11.10 -7.08 -19.63
C GLN A 238 12.59 -7.29 -19.31
N GLY A 239 13.08 -8.53 -19.35
CA GLY A 239 14.51 -8.82 -19.21
C GLY A 239 15.14 -8.37 -17.87
N ARG A 240 14.33 -8.21 -16.80
CA ARG A 240 14.84 -7.76 -15.50
C ARG A 240 15.89 -8.76 -14.98
N VAL A 241 17.15 -8.33 -14.93
CA VAL A 241 18.26 -9.09 -14.39
C VAL A 241 18.83 -8.32 -13.19
N LYS A 242 18.84 -8.92 -12.01
CA LYS A 242 19.57 -8.33 -10.87
C LYS A 242 21.07 -8.40 -11.17
N LYS A 243 21.71 -7.22 -11.23
CA LYS A 243 23.16 -7.10 -11.34
C LYS A 243 23.81 -7.19 -9.96
N LYS A 244 25.00 -7.78 -9.86
CA LYS A 244 25.85 -7.72 -8.66
C LYS A 244 26.30 -6.28 -8.42
N LYS A 245 26.65 -5.91 -7.17
CA LYS A 245 27.20 -4.56 -6.86
C LYS A 245 28.43 -4.20 -7.70
N ARG A 246 29.22 -5.20 -8.12
CA ARG A 246 30.44 -5.05 -8.97
C ARG A 246 30.20 -5.35 -10.46
N GLY A 247 28.93 -5.30 -10.94
CA GLY A 247 28.57 -5.68 -12.30
C GLY A 247 28.36 -7.21 -12.48
N GLY A 248 27.82 -7.60 -13.65
CA GLY A 248 27.50 -9.01 -13.95
C GLY A 248 26.15 -9.49 -13.38
N LYS A 249 25.66 -10.63 -13.91
CA LYS A 249 24.38 -11.25 -13.52
C LYS A 249 24.52 -11.92 -12.15
N SER A 250 23.51 -11.75 -11.27
CA SER A 250 23.46 -12.50 -10.02
C SER A 250 23.07 -13.96 -10.29
N LEU A 251 23.91 -14.92 -9.85
CA LEU A 251 23.69 -16.36 -9.96
C LEU A 251 22.96 -16.96 -8.75
N CYS A 252 22.57 -16.14 -7.75
CA CYS A 252 21.86 -16.60 -6.56
C CYS A 252 20.54 -17.30 -6.94
N THR A 253 20.27 -18.46 -6.35
CA THR A 253 19.05 -19.27 -6.56
C THR A 253 17.79 -18.49 -6.29
N THR A 254 17.75 -17.68 -5.23
CA THR A 254 16.64 -16.80 -4.89
C THR A 254 16.36 -15.77 -6.00
N ASN A 255 17.42 -15.21 -6.62
CA ASN A 255 17.26 -14.26 -7.71
C ASN A 255 16.76 -14.94 -9.00
N LYS A 256 17.23 -16.17 -9.30
CA LYS A 256 16.73 -16.97 -10.43
C LYS A 256 15.24 -17.29 -10.24
N TYR A 257 14.84 -17.72 -9.04
CA TYR A 257 13.46 -18.01 -8.71
C TYR A 257 12.55 -16.77 -8.85
N GLN A 258 13.01 -15.61 -8.37
CA GLN A 258 12.26 -14.35 -8.54
C GLN A 258 12.16 -13.92 -10.01
N GLN A 259 13.21 -14.13 -10.81
CA GLN A 259 13.17 -13.87 -12.25
C GLN A 259 12.17 -14.78 -12.97
N GLN A 260 12.11 -16.06 -12.61
CA GLN A 260 11.10 -17.00 -13.15
C GLN A 260 9.69 -16.57 -12.76
N LYS A 261 9.47 -16.20 -11.50
CA LYS A 261 8.18 -15.68 -11.03
C LYS A 261 7.76 -14.39 -11.76
N ALA A 262 8.69 -13.53 -12.12
CA ALA A 262 8.40 -12.30 -12.87
C ALA A 262 7.94 -12.58 -14.31
N LYS A 263 8.30 -13.75 -14.87
CA LYS A 263 7.91 -14.20 -16.22
C LYS A 263 6.57 -14.92 -16.25
N GLU A 264 6.02 -15.31 -15.09
CA GLU A 264 4.74 -16.01 -15.05
C GLU A 264 3.60 -15.18 -15.64
N PRO A 265 2.71 -15.81 -16.41
CA PRO A 265 1.50 -15.17 -16.89
C PRO A 265 0.68 -14.55 -15.78
N TRP A 266 -0.14 -13.59 -16.12
CA TRP A 266 -1.12 -13.02 -15.23
C TRP A 266 -2.44 -13.72 -15.40
N LEU A 267 -2.85 -14.49 -14.40
CA LEU A 267 -4.20 -14.96 -14.20
C LEU A 267 -4.84 -13.97 -13.22
N LEU A 268 -5.69 -13.12 -13.74
CA LEU A 268 -6.37 -12.07 -12.99
C LEU A 268 -7.82 -12.48 -12.78
N ILE A 269 -8.26 -12.43 -11.54
CA ILE A 269 -9.66 -12.60 -11.16
C ILE A 269 -10.23 -11.25 -10.74
N TYR A 270 -11.52 -11.03 -10.97
CA TYR A 270 -12.11 -9.73 -10.70
C TYR A 270 -13.62 -9.76 -10.52
N ASN A 271 -14.11 -8.77 -9.81
CA ASN A 271 -15.49 -8.33 -9.79
C ASN A 271 -15.47 -6.82 -10.07
N LEU A 272 -15.90 -6.41 -11.27
CA LEU A 272 -15.89 -5.00 -11.69
C LEU A 272 -17.31 -4.53 -11.99
N PRO A 273 -17.62 -3.23 -11.77
CA PRO A 273 -18.97 -2.72 -12.03
C PRO A 273 -19.33 -2.84 -13.51
N GLY A 274 -20.57 -3.25 -13.78
CA GLY A 274 -21.09 -3.40 -15.16
C GLY A 274 -21.04 -2.11 -16.00
N THR A 275 -21.05 -0.95 -15.34
CA THR A 275 -20.89 0.37 -15.96
C THR A 275 -19.52 0.57 -16.64
N LEU A 276 -18.51 -0.17 -16.19
CA LEU A 276 -17.18 -0.13 -16.78
C LEU A 276 -17.09 -1.02 -18.00
N ARG A 277 -17.60 -0.89 -19.12
CA ARG A 277 -17.37 -1.76 -20.30
C ARG A 277 -16.05 -2.56 -20.18
N VAL A 278 -16.10 -3.74 -19.51
CA VAL A 278 -14.93 -4.50 -19.09
C VAL A 278 -14.42 -5.38 -20.23
N THR A 279 -13.33 -4.97 -20.87
CA THR A 279 -12.58 -5.82 -21.80
C THR A 279 -11.39 -6.48 -21.09
N ALA A 280 -10.90 -7.62 -21.60
CA ALA A 280 -9.72 -8.28 -21.04
C ALA A 280 -8.48 -7.34 -20.98
N LYS A 281 -8.30 -6.53 -22.03
CA LYS A 281 -7.22 -5.51 -22.09
C LYS A 281 -7.38 -4.47 -20.97
N LYS A 282 -8.61 -4.03 -20.68
CA LYS A 282 -8.89 -3.05 -19.63
C LYS A 282 -8.55 -3.60 -18.24
N VAL A 283 -8.91 -4.86 -17.95
CA VAL A 283 -8.55 -5.52 -16.67
C VAL A 283 -7.04 -5.56 -16.48
N VAL A 284 -6.27 -5.94 -17.51
CA VAL A 284 -4.81 -5.94 -17.47
C VAL A 284 -4.25 -4.53 -17.25
N THR A 285 -4.81 -3.52 -17.91
CA THR A 285 -4.40 -2.12 -17.74
C THR A 285 -4.68 -1.61 -16.33
N ILE A 286 -5.84 -1.95 -15.76
CA ILE A 286 -6.19 -1.62 -14.38
C ILE A 286 -5.18 -2.27 -13.43
N TYR A 287 -4.93 -3.57 -13.57
CA TYR A 287 -4.04 -4.30 -12.67
C TYR A 287 -2.58 -3.81 -12.75
N ARG A 288 -2.11 -3.32 -13.90
CA ARG A 288 -0.76 -2.73 -14.02
C ARG A 288 -0.51 -1.57 -13.07
N LYS A 289 -1.56 -0.82 -12.70
CA LYS A 289 -1.45 0.28 -11.73
C LYS A 289 -0.94 -0.19 -10.36
N ARG A 290 -1.18 -1.47 -10.00
CA ARG A 290 -0.70 -2.05 -8.75
C ARG A 290 0.81 -1.89 -8.54
N MET A 291 1.59 -1.91 -9.62
CA MET A 291 3.06 -1.77 -9.51
C MET A 291 3.51 -0.43 -8.90
N GLN A 292 2.64 0.59 -8.90
CA GLN A 292 2.98 1.92 -8.40
C GLN A 292 3.15 1.94 -6.86
N ILE A 293 2.55 1.01 -6.13
CA ILE A 293 2.74 0.92 -4.66
C ILE A 293 4.16 0.50 -4.28
N GLU A 294 4.84 -0.28 -5.13
CA GLU A 294 6.24 -0.68 -4.91
C GLU A 294 7.17 0.56 -4.93
N GLU A 295 6.86 1.53 -5.80
CA GLU A 295 7.56 2.82 -5.83
C GLU A 295 7.26 3.65 -4.57
N SER A 296 6.00 3.69 -4.11
CA SER A 296 5.60 4.36 -2.87
C SER A 296 6.33 3.78 -1.64
N PHE A 297 6.44 2.45 -1.54
CA PHE A 297 7.24 1.82 -0.48
C PHE A 297 8.72 2.19 -0.58
N ARG A 298 9.26 2.27 -1.79
CA ARG A 298 10.65 2.69 -2.01
C ARG A 298 10.86 4.14 -1.59
N ASP A 299 9.93 5.05 -1.93
CA ASP A 299 10.00 6.46 -1.54
C ASP A 299 9.97 6.63 -0.02
N THR A 300 9.22 5.79 0.70
CA THR A 300 9.19 5.82 2.17
C THR A 300 10.46 5.22 2.79
N LYS A 301 10.97 4.09 2.27
CA LYS A 301 11.96 3.27 2.97
C LYS A 301 13.41 3.48 2.53
N ASN A 302 13.65 3.73 1.25
CA ASN A 302 15.00 3.74 0.70
C ASN A 302 15.84 4.89 1.25
N SER A 303 17.07 4.59 1.66
CA SER A 303 17.99 5.56 2.25
C SER A 303 18.64 6.53 1.26
N LYS A 304 18.62 6.20 -0.03
CA LYS A 304 19.25 7.02 -1.08
C LYS A 304 18.26 7.84 -1.89
N LEU A 305 17.05 7.31 -2.09
CA LEU A 305 16.05 7.87 -3.00
C LEU A 305 14.72 8.16 -2.31
N GLY A 306 14.63 7.93 -1.00
CA GLY A 306 13.41 8.09 -0.21
C GLY A 306 13.69 8.62 1.19
N LEU A 307 12.70 8.44 2.07
CA LEU A 307 12.71 9.00 3.43
C LEU A 307 13.49 8.15 4.46
N SER A 308 14.24 7.13 4.04
CA SER A 308 15.16 6.34 4.88
C SER A 308 14.50 5.60 6.07
N LEU A 309 13.21 5.24 6.00
CA LEU A 309 12.51 4.55 7.09
C LEU A 309 13.18 3.22 7.47
N GLU A 310 13.90 2.57 6.55
CA GLU A 310 14.62 1.31 6.81
C GLU A 310 15.64 1.41 7.96
N TYR A 311 16.09 2.62 8.32
CA TYR A 311 16.99 2.88 9.45
C TYR A 311 16.27 3.31 10.74
N ALA A 312 14.96 3.41 10.73
CA ALA A 312 14.20 3.68 11.95
C ALA A 312 14.16 2.42 12.82
N ASN A 313 14.79 2.50 13.99
CA ASN A 313 14.84 1.40 14.97
C ASN A 313 13.77 1.62 16.05
N SER A 314 12.51 1.56 15.67
CA SER A 314 11.40 1.63 16.61
C SER A 314 11.08 0.24 17.18
N ARG A 315 10.64 0.19 18.46
CA ARG A 315 10.37 -1.07 19.17
C ARG A 315 8.88 -1.45 19.20
N SER A 316 8.00 -0.62 18.62
CA SER A 316 6.56 -0.89 18.62
C SER A 316 5.92 -0.49 17.30
N ALA A 317 4.87 -1.21 16.91
CA ALA A 317 4.04 -0.91 15.75
C ALA A 317 3.45 0.52 15.81
N GLN A 318 2.95 0.93 16.99
CA GLN A 318 2.39 2.27 17.21
C GLN A 318 3.37 3.41 16.87
N ARG A 319 4.65 3.25 17.24
CA ARG A 319 5.66 4.26 16.91
C ARG A 319 5.97 4.30 15.41
N TYR A 320 5.97 3.14 14.73
CA TYR A 320 6.08 3.10 13.29
C TYR A 320 4.86 3.71 12.60
N ASP A 321 3.66 3.49 13.12
CA ASP A 321 2.43 4.12 12.64
C ASP A 321 2.53 5.65 12.66
N ASN A 322 3.04 6.25 13.75
CA ASN A 322 3.23 7.68 13.85
C ASN A 322 4.34 8.20 12.92
N LEU A 323 5.43 7.44 12.71
CA LEU A 323 6.46 7.77 11.72
C LEU A 323 5.93 7.70 10.29
N LEU A 324 5.11 6.71 9.99
CA LEU A 324 4.47 6.56 8.68
C LEU A 324 3.47 7.67 8.41
N LEU A 325 2.74 8.14 9.44
CA LEU A 325 1.89 9.32 9.29
C LEU A 325 2.70 10.57 8.90
N VAL A 326 3.86 10.78 9.54
CA VAL A 326 4.78 11.87 9.15
C VAL A 326 5.24 11.68 7.70
N ALA A 327 5.59 10.45 7.30
CA ALA A 327 5.97 10.14 5.93
C ALA A 327 4.85 10.40 4.93
N ALA A 328 3.63 9.95 5.22
CA ALA A 328 2.47 10.16 4.37
C ALA A 328 2.21 11.65 4.13
N MET A 329 2.31 12.46 5.19
CA MET A 329 2.13 13.90 5.12
C MET A 329 3.26 14.63 4.37
N ILE A 330 4.49 14.11 4.39
CA ILE A 330 5.62 14.62 3.61
C ILE A 330 5.44 14.35 2.11
N LEU A 331 4.87 13.19 1.76
CA LEU A 331 4.71 12.73 0.38
C LEU A 331 3.41 13.24 -0.26
N PHE A 332 2.45 13.68 0.56
CA PHE A 332 1.20 14.30 0.15
C PHE A 332 1.42 15.74 -0.34
#